data_f1e8288ff2f2a41eddf24ff49398b7e1
#
_entry.id   f1e8288ff2f2a41eddf24ff49398b7e1
#
_cell.length_a   1.000
_cell.length_b   1.000
_cell.length_c   1.000
_cell.angle_alpha   90.00
_cell.angle_beta   90.00
_cell.angle_gamma   90.00
#
_symmetry.space_group_name_H-M   'P 1'
#
loop_
_entity.id
_entity.type
_entity.pdbx_description
1 polymer ?
#
loop_
_entity_poly.entity_id
_entity_poly.type
_entity_poly.pdbx_seq_one_letter_code
_entity_poly.pdbx_strand_id
1 'polypeptide(L)'
;MRAILALPLAAVLAACAPDGPSVPQEAGHGMAMVNVTATYRERILLPPGHVLTVRVEDVSRMDAPAEVLAEHREALEGRAPPYQATLGFPRSQIDPRHTYAVRAEIRDPAGALRFTTDTRHAVLTNGAPNEVEIVMVGVR
;
A
#
# COMPACT_ATOMS: atom_id res chain seq x y z
N MET A 1 88.07 -4.59 -4.75
CA MET A 1 87.87 -3.80 -3.53
C MET A 1 86.38 -3.43 -3.43
N ARG A 2 85.82 -3.81 -2.37
CA ARG A 2 84.53 -3.38 -1.73
C ARG A 2 83.26 -3.55 -2.49
N ALA A 3 82.58 -4.62 -2.14
CA ALA A 3 81.17 -4.88 -2.28
C ALA A 3 80.35 -3.90 -1.46
N ILE A 4 79.23 -3.44 -1.98
CA ILE A 4 78.12 -2.98 -1.17
C ILE A 4 76.87 -3.65 -1.66
N LEU A 5 76.35 -4.50 -0.81
CA LEU A 5 75.11 -5.22 -0.91
C LEU A 5 73.97 -4.22 -0.60
N ALA A 6 73.02 -4.07 -1.50
CA ALA A 6 71.77 -3.36 -1.24
C ALA A 6 70.60 -4.33 -1.35
N LEU A 7 69.96 -4.66 -0.24
CA LEU A 7 68.73 -5.44 -0.09
C LEU A 7 67.56 -4.59 -0.51
N PRO A 8 66.60 -5.04 -1.31
CA PRO A 8 65.31 -4.36 -1.38
C PRO A 8 64.38 -4.98 -0.33
N LEU A 9 63.86 -4.13 0.49
CA LEU A 9 62.83 -4.37 1.47
C LEU A 9 61.50 -4.51 0.74
N ALA A 10 60.93 -5.74 0.74
CA ALA A 10 59.59 -5.98 0.21
C ALA A 10 58.58 -5.50 1.24
N ALA A 11 57.90 -4.40 0.96
CA ALA A 11 56.73 -3.94 1.72
C ALA A 11 55.50 -4.71 1.29
N VAL A 12 55.06 -5.60 2.16
CA VAL A 12 53.75 -6.24 2.03
C VAL A 12 52.68 -5.25 2.48
N LEU A 13 51.99 -4.63 1.54
CA LEU A 13 50.76 -3.88 1.83
C LEU A 13 49.62 -4.86 2.03
N ALA A 14 49.29 -5.14 3.29
CA ALA A 14 48.03 -5.75 3.66
C ALA A 14 46.90 -4.73 3.43
N ALA A 15 46.17 -4.88 2.36
CA ALA A 15 44.93 -4.14 2.16
C ALA A 15 43.87 -4.69 3.12
N CYS A 16 43.72 -4.05 4.27
CA CYS A 16 42.50 -4.17 5.07
C CYS A 16 41.38 -3.47 4.31
N ALA A 17 40.48 -4.26 3.75
CA ALA A 17 39.19 -3.76 3.33
C ALA A 17 38.46 -3.30 4.60
N PRO A 18 37.98 -2.05 4.69
CA PRO A 18 37.06 -1.69 5.75
C PRO A 18 35.75 -2.44 5.52
N ASP A 19 35.41 -3.34 6.41
CA ASP A 19 34.01 -3.76 6.60
C ASP A 19 33.26 -2.47 6.94
N GLY A 20 32.62 -1.91 5.93
CA GLY A 20 31.70 -0.80 6.13
C GLY A 20 30.61 -1.28 7.10
N PRO A 21 30.20 -0.44 8.05
CA PRO A 21 29.08 -0.81 8.92
C PRO A 21 27.91 -1.18 8.06
N SER A 22 27.46 -2.42 8.18
CA SER A 22 26.18 -2.85 7.63
C SER A 22 25.12 -2.00 8.31
N VAL A 23 24.65 -0.97 7.61
CA VAL A 23 23.51 -0.19 8.06
C VAL A 23 22.38 -1.20 8.20
N PRO A 24 21.81 -1.40 9.40
CA PRO A 24 20.62 -2.21 9.52
C PRO A 24 19.60 -1.61 8.54
N GLN A 25 19.17 -2.41 7.60
CA GLN A 25 18.09 -2.01 6.71
C GLN A 25 16.87 -1.92 7.61
N GLU A 26 16.57 -0.69 8.05
CA GLU A 26 15.40 -0.42 8.88
C GLU A 26 14.15 -0.82 8.08
N ALA A 27 13.75 -2.08 8.26
CA ALA A 27 12.48 -2.57 7.80
C ALA A 27 11.39 -1.76 8.53
N GLY A 28 10.77 -0.83 7.83
CA GLY A 28 9.66 -0.07 8.39
C GLY A 28 9.65 1.43 8.11
N HIS A 29 10.73 2.01 7.63
CA HIS A 29 10.74 3.43 7.22
C HIS A 29 10.24 3.56 5.78
N GLY A 30 9.21 4.39 5.60
CA GLY A 30 8.60 4.71 4.31
C GLY A 30 7.08 4.55 4.32
N MET A 31 6.48 5.02 3.24
CA MET A 31 5.04 4.91 3.02
C MET A 31 4.73 3.66 2.19
N ALA A 32 3.68 2.96 2.57
CA ALA A 32 3.02 2.00 1.70
C ALA A 32 1.92 2.72 0.94
N MET A 33 1.76 2.37 -0.34
CA MET A 33 0.74 2.97 -1.21
C MET A 33 -0.12 1.85 -1.80
N VAL A 34 -1.43 2.07 -1.81
CA VAL A 34 -2.40 1.20 -2.46
C VAL A 34 -3.19 2.03 -3.47
N ASN A 35 -3.17 1.63 -4.73
CA ASN A 35 -3.90 2.26 -5.81
C ASN A 35 -5.19 1.49 -6.09
N VAL A 36 -6.30 2.18 -6.13
CA VAL A 36 -7.62 1.59 -6.29
C VAL A 36 -8.33 2.24 -7.46
N THR A 37 -8.84 1.41 -8.36
CA THR A 37 -9.78 1.83 -9.40
C THR A 37 -11.14 1.25 -9.08
N ALA A 38 -12.10 2.10 -8.71
CA ALA A 38 -13.43 1.69 -8.32
C ALA A 38 -14.45 2.03 -9.42
N THR A 39 -15.31 1.07 -9.74
CA THR A 39 -16.36 1.22 -10.74
C THR A 39 -17.64 0.50 -10.31
N TYR A 40 -18.72 0.70 -11.03
CA TYR A 40 -19.94 -0.11 -10.97
C TYR A 40 -20.43 -0.39 -12.39
N ARG A 41 -21.26 -1.42 -12.55
CA ARG A 41 -21.72 -1.86 -13.89
C ARG A 41 -23.03 -1.23 -14.32
N GLU A 42 -23.77 -0.64 -13.41
CA GLU A 42 -25.03 0.03 -13.71
C GLU A 42 -24.78 1.24 -14.62
N ARG A 43 -25.60 1.34 -15.67
CA ARG A 43 -25.53 2.44 -16.63
C ARG A 43 -26.27 3.68 -16.13
N ILE A 44 -25.87 4.15 -14.96
CA ILE A 44 -26.43 5.35 -14.35
C ILE A 44 -25.31 6.33 -14.00
N LEU A 45 -25.64 7.60 -13.99
CA LEU A 45 -24.77 8.65 -13.46
C LEU A 45 -25.34 9.11 -12.13
N LEU A 46 -24.52 9.05 -11.09
CA LEU A 46 -24.92 9.50 -9.76
C LEU A 46 -24.93 11.03 -9.70
N PRO A 47 -26.02 11.63 -9.19
CA PRO A 47 -26.09 13.08 -9.03
C PRO A 47 -25.01 13.62 -8.09
N PRO A 48 -24.71 14.93 -8.13
CA PRO A 48 -23.85 15.57 -7.12
C PRO A 48 -24.33 15.28 -5.69
N GLY A 49 -23.39 15.25 -4.74
CA GLY A 49 -23.66 14.95 -3.32
C GLY A 49 -23.40 13.49 -2.93
N HIS A 50 -23.16 12.60 -3.89
CA HIS A 50 -22.69 11.25 -3.59
C HIS A 50 -21.22 11.26 -3.21
N VAL A 51 -20.85 10.45 -2.21
CA VAL A 51 -19.48 10.36 -1.69
C VAL A 51 -18.96 8.94 -1.83
N LEU A 52 -17.82 8.81 -2.50
CA LEU A 52 -17.03 7.57 -2.53
C LEU A 52 -16.14 7.54 -1.29
N THR A 53 -16.12 6.42 -0.61
CA THR A 53 -15.17 6.12 0.48
C THR A 53 -14.44 4.83 0.15
N VAL A 54 -13.12 4.88 0.13
CA VAL A 54 -12.25 3.72 -0.07
C VAL A 54 -11.41 3.55 1.18
N ARG A 55 -11.32 2.31 1.69
CA ARG A 55 -10.56 1.98 2.90
C ARG A 55 -9.63 0.81 2.65
N VAL A 56 -8.45 0.87 3.28
CA VAL A 56 -7.60 -0.30 3.50
C VAL A 56 -7.82 -0.77 4.92
N GLU A 57 -8.22 -2.01 5.09
CA GLU A 57 -8.64 -2.58 6.36
C GLU A 57 -7.82 -3.84 6.68
N ASP A 58 -7.45 -4.01 7.96
CA ASP A 58 -6.96 -5.28 8.48
C ASP A 58 -8.16 -6.20 8.76
N VAL A 59 -8.22 -7.30 8.01
CA VAL A 59 -9.31 -8.28 8.08
C VAL A 59 -8.86 -9.62 8.70
N SER A 60 -7.76 -9.62 9.44
CA SER A 60 -7.18 -10.83 10.02
C SER A 60 -8.04 -11.42 11.12
N ARG A 61 -8.81 -10.60 11.82
CA ARG A 61 -9.68 -11.03 12.91
C ARG A 61 -11.09 -11.25 12.41
N MET A 62 -11.59 -12.48 12.54
CA MET A 62 -12.96 -12.82 12.12
C MET A 62 -14.03 -12.34 13.11
N ASP A 63 -13.67 -12.18 14.39
CA ASP A 63 -14.61 -11.90 15.49
C ASP A 63 -14.55 -10.44 15.98
N ALA A 64 -13.82 -9.57 15.29
CA ALA A 64 -13.70 -8.16 15.64
C ALA A 64 -13.95 -7.28 14.41
N PRO A 65 -14.40 -6.02 14.61
CA PRO A 65 -14.44 -5.05 13.53
C PRO A 65 -13.07 -4.90 12.88
N ALA A 66 -13.06 -4.74 11.55
CA ALA A 66 -11.83 -4.51 10.81
C ALA A 66 -11.18 -3.18 11.25
N GLU A 67 -9.87 -3.19 11.42
CA GLU A 67 -9.10 -2.00 11.71
C GLU A 67 -8.78 -1.26 10.40
N VAL A 68 -9.12 0.02 10.33
CA VAL A 68 -8.85 0.85 9.16
C VAL A 68 -7.44 1.43 9.23
N LEU A 69 -6.59 1.11 8.24
CA LEU A 69 -5.23 1.65 8.14
C LEU A 69 -5.22 3.00 7.41
N ALA A 70 -6.04 3.13 6.39
CA ALA A 70 -6.18 4.36 5.61
C ALA A 70 -7.58 4.48 5.02
N GLU A 71 -8.05 5.72 4.87
CA GLU A 71 -9.32 6.04 4.25
C GLU A 71 -9.13 7.19 3.24
N HIS A 72 -9.74 7.03 2.08
CA HIS A 72 -9.88 8.08 1.09
C HIS A 72 -11.37 8.39 0.91
N ARG A 73 -11.75 9.65 1.04
CA ARG A 73 -13.12 10.13 0.79
C ARG A 73 -13.13 11.18 -0.29
N GLU A 74 -14.04 11.05 -1.22
CA GLU A 74 -14.15 11.93 -2.37
C GLU A 74 -15.62 12.19 -2.73
N ALA A 75 -15.98 13.46 -2.89
CA ALA A 75 -17.26 13.84 -3.46
C ALA A 75 -17.23 13.59 -4.97
N LEU A 76 -18.20 12.86 -5.49
CA LEU A 76 -18.22 12.45 -6.90
C LEU A 76 -18.63 13.57 -7.86
N GLU A 77 -19.35 14.57 -7.37
CA GLU A 77 -19.75 15.79 -8.14
C GLU A 77 -20.34 15.46 -9.51
N GLY A 78 -21.11 14.39 -9.62
CA GLY A 78 -21.71 13.94 -10.87
C GLY A 78 -20.73 13.32 -11.89
N ARG A 79 -19.50 13.01 -11.49
CA ARG A 79 -18.52 12.33 -12.35
C ARG A 79 -18.90 10.87 -12.59
N ALA A 80 -18.62 10.40 -13.80
CA ALA A 80 -18.78 8.99 -14.15
C ALA A 80 -17.60 8.14 -13.63
N PRO A 81 -17.82 6.83 -13.32
CA PRO A 81 -16.71 5.91 -13.05
C PRO A 81 -15.87 5.69 -14.34
N PRO A 82 -14.62 5.20 -14.25
CA PRO A 82 -13.96 4.73 -13.04
C PRO A 82 -13.43 5.85 -12.14
N TYR A 83 -13.42 5.59 -10.83
CA TYR A 83 -12.88 6.49 -9.82
C TYR A 83 -11.52 6.00 -9.38
N GLN A 84 -10.55 6.90 -9.28
CA GLN A 84 -9.19 6.60 -8.86
C GLN A 84 -8.98 7.06 -7.42
N ALA A 85 -8.44 6.18 -6.58
CA ALA A 85 -8.06 6.50 -5.21
C ALA A 85 -6.67 5.95 -4.91
N THR A 86 -5.85 6.75 -4.25
CA THR A 86 -4.54 6.33 -3.75
C THR A 86 -4.54 6.49 -2.24
N LEU A 87 -4.27 5.39 -1.53
CA LEU A 87 -4.21 5.37 -0.08
C LEU A 87 -2.76 5.16 0.36
N GLY A 88 -2.27 6.09 1.18
CA GLY A 88 -0.92 6.05 1.73
C GLY A 88 -0.96 5.97 3.26
N PHE A 89 -0.10 5.14 3.83
CA PHE A 89 0.05 4.99 5.27
C PHE A 89 1.45 4.48 5.62
N PRO A 90 1.91 4.66 6.87
CA PRO A 90 3.23 4.19 7.27
C PRO A 90 3.38 2.68 7.08
N ARG A 91 4.45 2.26 6.42
CA ARG A 91 4.75 0.83 6.21
C ARG A 91 4.92 0.06 7.53
N SER A 92 5.28 0.75 8.60
CA SER A 92 5.38 0.19 9.97
C SER A 92 4.04 -0.33 10.53
N GLN A 93 2.91 0.07 9.95
CA GLN A 93 1.58 -0.43 10.32
C GLN A 93 1.25 -1.79 9.72
N ILE A 94 2.07 -2.28 8.79
CA ILE A 94 1.84 -3.57 8.11
C ILE A 94 2.52 -4.68 8.90
N ASP A 95 1.73 -5.63 9.42
CA ASP A 95 2.25 -6.90 9.94
C ASP A 95 2.19 -7.95 8.82
N PRO A 96 3.33 -8.57 8.43
CA PRO A 96 3.35 -9.56 7.33
C PRO A 96 2.51 -10.82 7.61
N ARG A 97 2.13 -11.05 8.86
CA ARG A 97 1.25 -12.16 9.27
C ARG A 97 -0.23 -11.85 9.12
N HIS A 98 -0.58 -10.57 8.95
CA HIS A 98 -1.96 -10.11 8.82
C HIS A 98 -2.42 -10.10 7.37
N THR A 99 -3.72 -10.08 7.19
CA THR A 99 -4.38 -9.98 5.88
C THR A 99 -5.08 -8.64 5.78
N TYR A 100 -4.79 -7.92 4.70
CA TYR A 100 -5.38 -6.62 4.43
C TYR A 100 -6.26 -6.69 3.19
N ALA A 101 -7.32 -5.91 3.19
CA ALA A 101 -8.23 -5.82 2.06
C ALA A 101 -8.69 -4.39 1.82
N VAL A 102 -9.06 -4.10 0.58
CA VAL A 102 -9.67 -2.83 0.20
C VAL A 102 -11.17 -2.98 0.18
N ARG A 103 -11.86 -1.98 0.75
CA ARG A 103 -13.30 -1.80 0.68
C ARG A 103 -13.65 -0.45 0.06
N ALA A 104 -14.62 -0.44 -0.84
CA ALA A 104 -15.15 0.78 -1.43
C ALA A 104 -16.67 0.85 -1.21
N GLU A 105 -17.16 2.04 -0.91
CA GLU A 105 -18.58 2.33 -0.69
C GLU A 105 -18.93 3.67 -1.34
N ILE A 106 -20.15 3.76 -1.88
CA ILE A 106 -20.74 5.05 -2.28
C ILE A 106 -22.02 5.26 -1.47
N ARG A 107 -22.09 6.42 -0.84
CA ARG A 107 -23.27 6.87 -0.08
C ARG A 107 -23.90 8.08 -0.75
N ASP A 108 -25.22 8.18 -0.66
CA ASP A 108 -25.96 9.33 -1.13
C ASP A 108 -25.87 10.52 -0.15
N PRO A 109 -26.40 11.71 -0.50
CA PRO A 109 -26.38 12.88 0.40
C PRO A 109 -27.07 12.66 1.75
N ALA A 110 -28.01 11.72 1.84
CA ALA A 110 -28.69 11.36 3.09
C ALA A 110 -27.88 10.34 3.92
N GLY A 111 -26.72 9.88 3.42
CA GLY A 111 -25.87 8.89 4.07
C GLY A 111 -26.26 7.44 3.80
N ALA A 112 -27.26 7.19 2.96
CA ALA A 112 -27.67 5.83 2.61
C ALA A 112 -26.63 5.17 1.68
N LEU A 113 -26.32 3.90 1.94
CA LEU A 113 -25.41 3.11 1.13
C LEU A 113 -26.06 2.80 -0.22
N ARG A 114 -25.39 3.18 -1.32
CA ARG A 114 -25.85 2.98 -2.69
C ARG A 114 -25.09 1.89 -3.42
N PHE A 115 -23.77 1.85 -3.22
CA PHE A 115 -22.88 0.85 -3.78
C PHE A 115 -21.87 0.40 -2.75
N THR A 116 -21.48 -0.86 -2.80
CA THR A 116 -20.45 -1.43 -1.92
C THR A 116 -19.68 -2.55 -2.60
N THR A 117 -18.50 -2.87 -2.08
CA THR A 117 -17.79 -4.11 -2.42
C THR A 117 -18.48 -5.31 -1.81
N ASP A 118 -18.67 -6.35 -2.60
CA ASP A 118 -19.20 -7.66 -2.18
C ASP A 118 -18.12 -8.75 -2.14
N THR A 119 -16.93 -8.44 -2.67
CA THR A 119 -15.81 -9.37 -2.81
C THR A 119 -14.59 -8.84 -2.05
N ARG A 120 -13.79 -9.75 -1.49
CA ARG A 120 -12.54 -9.39 -0.82
C ARG A 120 -11.47 -9.08 -1.86
N HIS A 121 -10.91 -7.88 -1.79
CA HIS A 121 -9.77 -7.45 -2.59
C HIS A 121 -8.53 -7.37 -1.72
N ALA A 122 -7.76 -8.46 -1.64
CA ALA A 122 -6.55 -8.55 -0.82
C ALA A 122 -5.43 -7.66 -1.37
N VAL A 123 -4.68 -7.03 -0.48
CA VAL A 123 -3.54 -6.16 -0.78
C VAL A 123 -2.41 -6.36 0.23
N LEU A 124 -1.22 -5.86 -0.06
CA LEU A 124 -0.07 -5.65 0.83
C LEU A 124 0.67 -6.91 1.29
N THR A 125 -0.02 -7.98 1.63
CA THR A 125 0.58 -9.19 2.22
C THR A 125 0.21 -10.44 1.44
N ASN A 126 0.90 -11.55 1.73
CA ASN A 126 0.65 -12.86 1.10
C ASN A 126 0.77 -12.84 -0.42
N GLY A 127 1.67 -12.01 -0.97
CA GLY A 127 1.86 -11.87 -2.41
C GLY A 127 0.76 -11.10 -3.14
N ALA A 128 -0.16 -10.46 -2.41
CA ALA A 128 -1.23 -9.66 -2.98
C ALA A 128 -0.69 -8.36 -3.61
N PRO A 129 -1.27 -7.88 -4.72
CA PRO A 129 -0.84 -6.65 -5.38
C PRO A 129 -1.22 -5.42 -4.56
N ASN A 130 -0.55 -4.30 -4.84
CA ASN A 130 -0.89 -2.99 -4.29
C ASN A 130 -1.74 -2.14 -5.26
N GLU A 131 -2.15 -2.72 -6.36
CA GLU A 131 -3.10 -2.16 -7.31
C GLU A 131 -4.31 -3.08 -7.41
N VAL A 132 -5.51 -2.53 -7.25
CA VAL A 132 -6.75 -3.30 -7.32
C VAL A 132 -7.81 -2.58 -8.14
N GLU A 133 -8.52 -3.37 -8.93
CA GLU A 133 -9.76 -2.96 -9.59
C GLU A 133 -10.95 -3.50 -8.82
N ILE A 134 -11.86 -2.62 -8.45
CA ILE A 134 -13.07 -2.95 -7.69
C ILE A 134 -14.30 -2.67 -8.53
N VAL A 135 -15.14 -3.68 -8.67
CA VAL A 135 -16.48 -3.52 -9.22
C VAL A 135 -17.48 -3.57 -8.06
N MET A 136 -18.00 -2.41 -7.70
CA MET A 136 -19.01 -2.29 -6.65
C MET A 136 -20.38 -2.76 -7.15
N VAL A 137 -21.19 -3.28 -6.23
CA VAL A 137 -22.57 -3.71 -6.49
C VAL A 137 -23.55 -2.74 -5.86
N GLY A 138 -24.68 -2.52 -6.55
CA GLY A 138 -25.77 -1.68 -6.05
C GLY A 138 -26.48 -2.32 -4.86
N VAL A 139 -26.76 -1.52 -3.84
CA VAL A 139 -27.55 -1.91 -2.66
C VAL A 139 -29.01 -1.50 -2.91
N ARG A 140 -29.93 -2.45 -2.73
CA ARG A 140 -31.40 -2.26 -2.89
C ARG A 140 -32.06 -2.11 -1.53
#